data_9e12090f696cdfb741c59fc138340a17
#
_entry.id   9e12090f696cdfb741c59fc138340a17
#
_cell.length_a   1.000
_cell.length_b   1.000
_cell.length_c   1.000
_cell.angle_alpha   90.00
_cell.angle_beta   90.00
_cell.angle_gamma   90.00
#
_symmetry.space_group_name_H-M   'P 1'
#
loop_
_entity.id
_entity.type
_entity.pdbx_description
1 polymer ?
#
loop_
_entity_poly.entity_id
_entity_poly.type
_entity_poly.pdbx_seq_one_letter_code
_entity_poly.pdbx_strand_id
1 'polypeptide(L)'
;MLNNCLFCEVLLQYILQKYAIIYYMKRIIFYTLILLLVFTNIRVDAATKITEKEIKAVASDGFNINAKLTYPKIKGQREIATVVLLHSLGYNSQWWEDLPNNLLEKGYAVLAIDLRGHGESVYNSKLIKNSWKNMKNSAFAKYPDDIVAVINQVKAENTKKIFFNNWAIVGADIGAGAGVIAADKMPIHPKTIVMLSPVIKTKGLYIPVSMAHLDGVDFLSISGTDDIMSKEAESYLIKFAQDEFMTYTSESKTTGMMMIKNDPSLSKMIAEWISAYLN
;
A
#
# COMPACT_ATOMS: atom_id res chain seq x y z
N MET A 1 22.54 63.76 55.11
CA MET A 1 23.33 64.09 53.88
C MET A 1 23.83 62.77 53.32
N LEU A 2 23.08 62.22 52.39
CA LEU A 2 23.50 61.00 51.65
C LEU A 2 24.26 61.49 50.43
N ASN A 3 25.61 61.39 50.45
CA ASN A 3 26.43 61.61 49.30
C ASN A 3 26.13 60.53 48.30
N ASN A 4 25.45 60.86 47.22
CA ASN A 4 25.32 60.00 46.05
C ASN A 4 26.73 59.74 45.51
N CYS A 5 27.24 58.54 45.68
CA CYS A 5 28.52 58.15 45.20
C CYS A 5 28.42 57.94 43.67
N LEU A 6 28.81 58.95 42.90
CA LEU A 6 28.80 58.92 41.43
C LEU A 6 29.50 57.65 40.89
N PHE A 7 30.47 57.14 41.63
CA PHE A 7 31.17 55.87 41.31
C PHE A 7 30.23 54.65 41.40
N CYS A 8 29.31 54.63 42.38
CA CYS A 8 28.36 53.53 42.52
C CYS A 8 27.33 53.50 41.37
N GLU A 9 26.87 54.68 40.92
CA GLU A 9 25.96 54.75 39.76
C GLU A 9 26.62 54.32 38.45
N VAL A 10 27.83 54.75 38.20
CA VAL A 10 28.60 54.35 37.00
C VAL A 10 28.89 52.83 37.01
N LEU A 11 29.24 52.28 38.18
CA LEU A 11 29.49 50.85 38.32
C LEU A 11 28.22 50.03 38.09
N LEU A 12 27.09 50.50 38.61
CA LEU A 12 25.77 49.86 38.45
C LEU A 12 25.34 49.88 36.97
N GLN A 13 25.49 51.01 36.27
CA GLN A 13 25.20 51.10 34.85
C GLN A 13 26.09 50.17 34.02
N TYR A 14 27.38 50.09 34.31
CA TYR A 14 28.31 49.18 33.65
C TYR A 14 27.93 47.69 33.82
N ILE A 15 27.52 47.30 35.03
CA ILE A 15 27.07 45.96 35.35
C ILE A 15 25.78 45.66 34.59
N LEU A 16 24.77 46.54 34.60
CA LEU A 16 23.51 46.36 33.88
C LEU A 16 23.72 46.24 32.37
N GLN A 17 24.64 47.03 31.80
CA GLN A 17 24.98 46.98 30.39
C GLN A 17 25.63 45.63 30.01
N LYS A 18 26.55 45.11 30.84
CA LYS A 18 27.13 43.77 30.65
C LYS A 18 26.09 42.68 30.71
N TYR A 19 25.17 42.69 31.66
CA TYR A 19 24.11 41.70 31.76
C TYR A 19 23.13 41.76 30.58
N ALA A 20 22.80 42.93 30.08
CA ALA A 20 22.00 43.12 28.88
C ALA A 20 22.69 42.49 27.66
N ILE A 21 23.96 42.74 27.44
CA ILE A 21 24.76 42.17 26.32
C ILE A 21 24.78 40.64 26.41
N ILE A 22 25.03 40.06 27.57
CA ILE A 22 25.07 38.62 27.78
C ILE A 22 23.67 38.00 27.50
N TYR A 23 22.59 38.67 27.92
CA TYR A 23 21.23 38.25 27.68
C TYR A 23 20.90 38.23 26.17
N TYR A 24 21.26 39.29 25.43
CA TYR A 24 21.06 39.34 23.98
C TYR A 24 21.89 38.30 23.23
N MET A 25 23.13 38.10 23.63
CA MET A 25 24.02 37.07 23.04
C MET A 25 23.40 35.65 23.24
N LYS A 26 22.91 35.33 24.45
CA LYS A 26 22.26 34.04 24.71
C LYS A 26 21.02 33.85 23.84
N ARG A 27 20.21 34.88 23.63
CA ARG A 27 19.02 34.81 22.75
C ARG A 27 19.43 34.59 21.29
N ILE A 28 20.44 35.29 20.79
CA ILE A 28 20.93 35.09 19.42
C ILE A 28 21.44 33.67 19.24
N ILE A 29 22.24 33.15 20.15
CA ILE A 29 22.73 31.75 20.10
C ILE A 29 21.56 30.76 20.14
N PHE A 30 20.55 31.01 20.95
CA PHE A 30 19.34 30.15 21.02
C PHE A 30 18.56 30.15 19.71
N TYR A 31 18.32 31.33 19.10
CA TYR A 31 17.64 31.41 17.81
C TYR A 31 18.46 30.85 16.66
N THR A 32 19.77 30.99 16.65
CA THR A 32 20.64 30.38 15.65
C THR A 32 20.67 28.84 15.77
N LEU A 33 20.64 28.30 16.98
CA LEU A 33 20.51 26.86 17.23
C LEU A 33 19.17 26.31 16.76
N ILE A 34 18.06 27.02 17.02
CA ILE A 34 16.74 26.65 16.51
C ILE A 34 16.72 26.69 14.99
N LEU A 35 17.30 27.72 14.36
CA LEU A 35 17.38 27.85 12.92
C LEU A 35 18.20 26.69 12.31
N LEU A 36 19.32 26.33 12.90
CA LEU A 36 20.13 25.17 12.51
C LEU A 36 19.34 23.86 12.63
N LEU A 37 18.56 23.64 13.71
CA LEU A 37 17.72 22.47 13.89
C LEU A 37 16.59 22.38 12.85
N VAL A 38 16.04 23.51 12.44
CA VAL A 38 15.02 23.55 11.36
C VAL A 38 15.65 23.19 10.01
N PHE A 39 16.83 23.69 9.70
CA PHE A 39 17.52 23.38 8.43
C PHE A 39 18.06 21.95 8.36
N THR A 40 18.40 21.31 9.48
CA THR A 40 18.85 19.89 9.48
C THR A 40 17.72 18.90 9.22
N ASN A 41 16.46 19.33 9.33
CA ASN A 41 15.29 18.47 9.01
C ASN A 41 14.77 18.64 7.57
N ILE A 42 15.37 19.47 6.74
CA ILE A 42 15.09 19.47 5.30
C ILE A 42 15.78 18.24 4.71
N ARG A 43 15.12 17.09 4.79
CA ARG A 43 15.44 15.98 3.90
C ARG A 43 15.06 16.45 2.49
N VAL A 44 16.05 16.82 1.69
CA VAL A 44 15.88 16.85 0.24
C VAL A 44 15.73 15.39 -0.15
N ASP A 45 14.49 14.90 -0.24
CA ASP A 45 14.21 13.62 -0.85
C ASP A 45 14.69 13.72 -2.30
N ALA A 46 15.86 13.18 -2.56
CA ALA A 46 16.29 12.94 -3.92
C ALA A 46 15.23 12.02 -4.52
N ALA A 47 14.50 12.50 -5.52
CA ALA A 47 13.42 11.77 -6.16
C ALA A 47 13.87 10.33 -6.43
N THR A 48 13.27 9.38 -5.74
CA THR A 48 13.66 7.96 -5.81
C THR A 48 13.43 7.51 -7.25
N LYS A 49 14.50 7.15 -7.94
CA LYS A 49 14.41 6.71 -9.33
C LYS A 49 13.58 5.44 -9.41
N ILE A 50 12.43 5.50 -10.07
CA ILE A 50 11.50 4.39 -10.23
C ILE A 50 11.85 3.59 -11.49
N THR A 51 11.66 2.28 -11.44
CA THR A 51 11.68 1.38 -12.59
C THR A 51 10.29 0.86 -12.83
N GLU A 52 9.81 0.95 -14.05
CA GLU A 52 8.55 0.36 -14.51
C GLU A 52 8.85 -0.77 -15.51
N LYS A 53 8.08 -1.85 -15.43
CA LYS A 53 8.18 -3.00 -16.32
C LYS A 53 6.81 -3.58 -16.58
N GLU A 54 6.49 -3.77 -17.87
CA GLU A 54 5.33 -4.55 -18.29
C GLU A 54 5.61 -6.04 -18.07
N ILE A 55 4.68 -6.72 -17.43
CA ILE A 55 4.71 -8.18 -17.22
C ILE A 55 3.60 -8.80 -18.04
N LYS A 56 3.94 -9.82 -18.81
CA LYS A 56 2.99 -10.60 -19.62
C LYS A 56 3.11 -12.07 -19.25
N ALA A 57 2.07 -12.58 -18.60
CA ALA A 57 1.98 -14.00 -18.26
C ALA A 57 0.94 -14.69 -19.18
N VAL A 58 1.18 -15.95 -19.47
CA VAL A 58 0.20 -16.78 -20.20
C VAL A 58 -0.39 -17.76 -19.21
N ALA A 59 -1.70 -17.67 -18.98
CA ALA A 59 -2.43 -18.61 -18.16
C ALA A 59 -2.45 -20.02 -18.78
N SER A 60 -2.73 -21.06 -17.99
CA SER A 60 -2.72 -22.46 -18.43
C SER A 60 -3.68 -22.76 -19.57
N ASP A 61 -4.72 -21.94 -19.76
CA ASP A 61 -5.68 -22.04 -20.86
C ASP A 61 -5.33 -21.14 -22.07
N GLY A 62 -4.14 -20.56 -22.09
CA GLY A 62 -3.66 -19.71 -23.17
C GLY A 62 -4.22 -18.28 -23.14
N PHE A 63 -4.77 -17.82 -22.01
CA PHE A 63 -5.18 -16.43 -21.87
C PHE A 63 -3.99 -15.54 -21.47
N ASN A 64 -3.87 -14.36 -22.07
CA ASN A 64 -2.79 -13.43 -21.76
C ASN A 64 -3.21 -12.52 -20.59
N ILE A 65 -2.39 -12.52 -19.55
CA ILE A 65 -2.59 -11.67 -18.37
C ILE A 65 -1.47 -10.64 -18.33
N ASN A 66 -1.84 -9.38 -18.29
CA ASN A 66 -0.93 -8.25 -18.24
C ASN A 66 -0.90 -7.65 -16.85
N ALA A 67 0.27 -7.18 -16.45
CA ALA A 67 0.47 -6.48 -15.20
C ALA A 67 1.57 -5.44 -15.34
N LYS A 68 1.54 -4.44 -14.49
CA LYS A 68 2.59 -3.42 -14.36
C LYS A 68 3.34 -3.66 -13.06
N LEU A 69 4.66 -3.89 -13.16
CA LEU A 69 5.57 -3.97 -12.04
C LEU A 69 6.32 -2.65 -11.92
N THR A 70 6.17 -1.96 -10.80
CA THR A 70 6.84 -0.69 -10.51
C THR A 70 7.62 -0.84 -9.20
N TYR A 71 8.89 -0.42 -9.17
CA TYR A 71 9.71 -0.52 -7.96
C TYR A 71 10.77 0.58 -7.89
N PRO A 72 11.15 1.01 -6.66
CA PRO A 72 12.17 2.02 -6.46
C PRO A 72 13.56 1.44 -6.72
N LYS A 73 14.47 2.27 -7.28
CA LYS A 73 15.89 1.95 -7.37
C LYS A 73 16.61 2.37 -6.10
N ILE A 74 16.68 1.48 -5.12
CA ILE A 74 17.39 1.72 -3.87
C ILE A 74 18.82 1.18 -3.99
N LYS A 75 19.82 2.05 -3.79
CA LYS A 75 21.24 1.67 -3.89
C LYS A 75 21.60 0.71 -2.76
N GLY A 76 22.17 -0.44 -3.11
CA GLY A 76 22.59 -1.47 -2.14
C GLY A 76 21.48 -2.43 -1.69
N GLN A 77 20.22 -2.17 -1.98
CA GLN A 77 19.13 -3.08 -1.66
C GLN A 77 19.12 -4.27 -2.63
N ARG A 78 19.11 -5.48 -2.07
CA ARG A 78 19.10 -6.74 -2.85
C ARG A 78 17.69 -7.28 -3.03
N GLU A 79 16.83 -7.09 -2.02
CA GLU A 79 15.47 -7.64 -1.97
C GLU A 79 14.46 -6.53 -1.71
N ILE A 80 13.40 -6.48 -2.49
CA ILE A 80 12.31 -5.52 -2.36
C ILE A 80 11.04 -6.30 -2.09
N ALA A 81 10.42 -6.04 -0.94
CA ALA A 81 9.12 -6.60 -0.60
C ALA A 81 8.05 -6.13 -1.60
N THR A 82 7.09 -7.00 -1.92
CA THR A 82 6.17 -6.76 -3.03
C THR A 82 4.72 -6.66 -2.54
N VAL A 83 4.00 -5.68 -3.05
CA VAL A 83 2.56 -5.53 -2.86
C VAL A 83 1.84 -5.79 -4.18
N VAL A 84 0.92 -6.77 -4.18
CA VAL A 84 0.10 -7.13 -5.34
C VAL A 84 -1.22 -6.39 -5.26
N LEU A 85 -1.60 -5.67 -6.31
CA LEU A 85 -2.84 -4.90 -6.39
C LEU A 85 -3.82 -5.55 -7.37
N LEU A 86 -5.05 -5.86 -6.90
CA LEU A 86 -6.09 -6.61 -7.61
C LEU A 86 -7.39 -5.80 -7.63
N HIS A 87 -7.72 -5.22 -8.78
CA HIS A 87 -8.82 -4.27 -8.96
C HIS A 87 -10.23 -4.87 -8.84
N SER A 88 -11.24 -4.01 -8.65
CA SER A 88 -12.67 -4.37 -8.68
C SER A 88 -13.16 -4.78 -10.08
N LEU A 89 -14.28 -5.48 -10.13
CA LEU A 89 -14.95 -5.81 -11.38
C LEU A 89 -15.29 -4.55 -12.18
N GLY A 90 -14.93 -4.54 -13.46
CA GLY A 90 -15.21 -3.41 -14.36
C GLY A 90 -14.14 -2.30 -14.36
N TYR A 91 -13.12 -2.42 -13.52
CA TYR A 91 -11.97 -1.52 -13.43
C TYR A 91 -10.71 -2.15 -14.06
N ASN A 92 -9.57 -1.55 -13.86
CA ASN A 92 -8.26 -2.07 -14.27
C ASN A 92 -7.15 -1.59 -13.31
N SER A 93 -5.91 -2.00 -13.55
CA SER A 93 -4.75 -1.68 -12.73
C SER A 93 -4.41 -0.19 -12.58
N GLN A 94 -4.97 0.69 -13.40
CA GLN A 94 -4.69 2.13 -13.39
C GLN A 94 -5.56 2.92 -12.39
N TRP A 95 -6.57 2.29 -11.78
CA TRP A 95 -7.55 2.95 -10.92
C TRP A 95 -7.20 2.98 -9.42
N TRP A 96 -5.97 2.68 -9.07
CA TRP A 96 -5.53 2.62 -7.66
C TRP A 96 -5.19 3.99 -7.05
N GLU A 97 -5.45 5.09 -7.77
CA GLU A 97 -5.18 6.47 -7.35
C GLU A 97 -3.73 6.60 -6.79
N ASP A 98 -3.56 7.18 -5.61
CA ASP A 98 -2.24 7.40 -4.99
C ASP A 98 -1.66 6.18 -4.24
N LEU A 99 -2.40 5.08 -4.12
CA LEU A 99 -1.92 3.91 -3.37
C LEU A 99 -0.59 3.36 -3.89
N PRO A 100 -0.36 3.19 -5.21
CA PRO A 100 0.93 2.76 -5.73
C PRO A 100 2.07 3.69 -5.32
N ASN A 101 1.86 5.01 -5.38
CA ASN A 101 2.86 6.01 -5.01
C ASN A 101 3.21 5.93 -3.52
N ASN A 102 2.22 5.85 -2.64
CA ASN A 102 2.42 5.71 -1.20
C ASN A 102 3.22 4.44 -0.85
N LEU A 103 2.99 3.33 -1.56
CA LEU A 103 3.74 2.08 -1.39
C LEU A 103 5.19 2.19 -1.90
N LEU A 104 5.40 2.84 -3.06
CA LEU A 104 6.74 3.08 -3.61
C LEU A 104 7.58 4.00 -2.73
N GLU A 105 6.99 5.02 -2.12
CA GLU A 105 7.65 5.91 -1.15
C GLU A 105 8.13 5.16 0.08
N LYS A 106 7.42 4.10 0.49
CA LYS A 106 7.85 3.20 1.57
C LYS A 106 8.89 2.17 1.14
N GLY A 107 9.28 2.15 -0.13
CA GLY A 107 10.32 1.27 -0.66
C GLY A 107 9.83 -0.07 -1.20
N TYR A 108 8.52 -0.29 -1.31
CA TYR A 108 7.96 -1.54 -1.82
C TYR A 108 7.91 -1.57 -3.34
N ALA A 109 7.95 -2.78 -3.91
CA ALA A 109 7.56 -3.01 -5.29
C ALA A 109 6.03 -3.16 -5.36
N VAL A 110 5.43 -2.61 -6.40
CA VAL A 110 4.00 -2.69 -6.67
C VAL A 110 3.77 -3.48 -7.95
N LEU A 111 3.02 -4.58 -7.84
CA LEU A 111 2.59 -5.40 -8.97
C LEU A 111 1.08 -5.21 -9.16
N ALA A 112 0.69 -4.31 -10.05
CA ALA A 112 -0.71 -4.03 -10.37
C ALA A 112 -1.14 -4.89 -11.57
N ILE A 113 -2.09 -5.81 -11.34
CA ILE A 113 -2.53 -6.80 -12.32
C ILE A 113 -3.84 -6.36 -12.96
N ASP A 114 -3.93 -6.40 -14.29
CA ASP A 114 -5.19 -6.38 -14.99
C ASP A 114 -5.79 -7.79 -14.96
N LEU A 115 -6.87 -7.97 -14.21
CA LEU A 115 -7.55 -9.26 -14.14
C LEU A 115 -8.12 -9.63 -15.51
N ARG A 116 -8.17 -10.93 -15.83
CA ARG A 116 -8.70 -11.48 -17.09
C ARG A 116 -9.98 -10.76 -17.51
N GLY A 117 -10.03 -10.33 -18.77
CA GLY A 117 -11.16 -9.61 -19.37
C GLY A 117 -11.19 -8.11 -19.10
N HIS A 118 -10.18 -7.55 -18.39
CA HIS A 118 -10.06 -6.13 -18.06
C HIS A 118 -8.74 -5.54 -18.58
N GLY A 119 -8.69 -4.23 -18.69
CA GLY A 119 -7.49 -3.48 -19.09
C GLY A 119 -6.83 -4.07 -20.35
N GLU A 120 -5.55 -4.38 -20.24
CA GLU A 120 -4.78 -5.03 -21.31
C GLU A 120 -4.92 -6.56 -21.32
N SER A 121 -5.54 -7.17 -20.31
CA SER A 121 -5.78 -8.62 -20.19
C SER A 121 -7.08 -9.05 -20.89
N VAL A 122 -7.27 -8.64 -22.15
CA VAL A 122 -8.48 -8.91 -22.91
C VAL A 122 -8.29 -9.85 -24.10
N TYR A 123 -7.09 -10.34 -24.32
CA TYR A 123 -6.78 -11.24 -25.46
C TYR A 123 -6.26 -12.59 -24.97
N ASN A 124 -6.64 -13.66 -25.68
CA ASN A 124 -5.97 -14.95 -25.54
C ASN A 124 -4.77 -15.06 -26.50
N SER A 125 -4.03 -16.16 -26.43
CA SER A 125 -2.88 -16.44 -27.29
C SER A 125 -3.20 -16.48 -28.81
N LYS A 126 -4.48 -16.64 -29.17
CA LYS A 126 -4.97 -16.56 -30.55
C LYS A 126 -5.46 -15.18 -30.93
N LEU A 127 -5.18 -14.16 -30.12
CA LEU A 127 -5.61 -12.76 -30.29
C LEU A 127 -7.15 -12.57 -30.34
N ILE A 128 -7.91 -13.50 -29.77
CA ILE A 128 -9.34 -13.38 -29.65
C ILE A 128 -9.64 -12.52 -28.41
N LYS A 129 -10.38 -11.42 -28.62
CA LYS A 129 -10.76 -10.48 -27.55
C LYS A 129 -11.89 -11.06 -26.68
N ASN A 130 -11.71 -11.03 -25.37
CA ASN A 130 -12.69 -11.47 -24.37
C ASN A 130 -12.83 -10.40 -23.29
N SER A 131 -13.96 -9.71 -23.27
CA SER A 131 -14.27 -8.73 -22.21
C SER A 131 -14.99 -9.43 -21.06
N TRP A 132 -14.72 -8.96 -19.84
CA TRP A 132 -15.39 -9.43 -18.61
C TRP A 132 -16.91 -9.39 -18.70
N LYS A 133 -17.49 -8.46 -19.48
CA LYS A 133 -18.94 -8.32 -19.69
C LYS A 133 -19.59 -9.58 -20.30
N ASN A 134 -18.79 -10.33 -21.09
CA ASN A 134 -19.25 -11.52 -21.79
C ASN A 134 -18.73 -12.83 -21.18
N MET A 135 -18.01 -12.74 -20.03
CA MET A 135 -17.43 -13.92 -19.38
C MET A 135 -18.47 -14.69 -18.56
N LYS A 136 -18.39 -16.02 -18.63
CA LYS A 136 -19.12 -16.92 -17.73
C LYS A 136 -18.42 -17.00 -16.36
N ASN A 137 -19.14 -17.43 -15.32
CA ASN A 137 -18.57 -17.60 -13.97
C ASN A 137 -17.34 -18.52 -13.97
N SER A 138 -17.27 -19.54 -14.82
CA SER A 138 -16.10 -20.41 -14.95
C SER A 138 -14.81 -19.69 -15.41
N ALA A 139 -14.93 -18.56 -16.09
CA ALA A 139 -13.76 -17.76 -16.48
C ALA A 139 -13.30 -16.84 -15.32
N PHE A 140 -14.23 -16.31 -14.51
CA PHE A 140 -13.88 -15.58 -13.29
C PHE A 140 -13.22 -16.49 -12.25
N ALA A 141 -13.66 -17.74 -12.13
CA ALA A 141 -13.07 -18.73 -11.23
C ALA A 141 -11.58 -19.03 -11.53
N LYS A 142 -11.07 -18.61 -12.69
CA LYS A 142 -9.64 -18.73 -13.07
C LYS A 142 -8.75 -17.57 -12.56
N TYR A 143 -9.34 -16.50 -12.03
CA TYR A 143 -8.58 -15.35 -11.53
C TYR A 143 -7.46 -15.71 -10.55
N PRO A 144 -7.68 -16.61 -9.58
CA PRO A 144 -6.58 -17.01 -8.68
C PRO A 144 -5.41 -17.65 -9.41
N ASP A 145 -5.67 -18.52 -10.39
CA ASP A 145 -4.60 -19.15 -11.18
C ASP A 145 -3.88 -18.15 -12.09
N ASP A 146 -4.61 -17.16 -12.62
CA ASP A 146 -4.02 -16.08 -13.41
C ASP A 146 -3.07 -15.22 -12.55
N ILE A 147 -3.46 -14.89 -11.31
CA ILE A 147 -2.65 -14.14 -10.37
C ILE A 147 -1.36 -14.91 -10.04
N VAL A 148 -1.48 -16.21 -9.75
CA VAL A 148 -0.32 -17.09 -9.53
C VAL A 148 0.59 -17.14 -10.74
N ALA A 149 0.05 -17.22 -11.96
CA ALA A 149 0.84 -17.20 -13.20
C ALA A 149 1.64 -15.90 -13.36
N VAL A 150 1.02 -14.73 -13.06
CA VAL A 150 1.71 -13.43 -13.10
C VAL A 150 2.83 -13.37 -12.05
N ILE A 151 2.57 -13.81 -10.82
CA ILE A 151 3.59 -13.83 -9.75
C ILE A 151 4.75 -14.73 -10.15
N ASN A 152 4.50 -15.92 -10.72
CA ASN A 152 5.53 -16.82 -11.18
C ASN A 152 6.33 -16.23 -12.35
N GLN A 153 5.69 -15.50 -13.27
CA GLN A 153 6.37 -14.79 -14.34
C GLN A 153 7.31 -13.70 -13.79
N VAL A 154 6.86 -12.93 -12.79
CA VAL A 154 7.71 -11.92 -12.12
C VAL A 154 8.91 -12.61 -11.45
N LYS A 155 8.70 -13.73 -10.76
CA LYS A 155 9.79 -14.52 -10.14
C LYS A 155 10.80 -14.98 -11.17
N ALA A 156 10.35 -15.49 -12.31
CA ALA A 156 11.22 -15.99 -13.38
C ALA A 156 12.07 -14.88 -14.01
N GLU A 157 11.50 -13.70 -14.22
CA GLU A 157 12.17 -12.57 -14.88
C GLU A 157 13.01 -11.68 -13.95
N ASN A 158 12.74 -11.66 -12.64
CA ASN A 158 13.28 -10.66 -11.71
C ASN A 158 13.88 -11.27 -10.44
N THR A 159 14.43 -12.48 -10.53
CA THR A 159 14.92 -13.31 -9.43
C THR A 159 15.93 -12.65 -8.47
N LYS A 160 16.52 -11.51 -8.83
CA LYS A 160 17.57 -10.87 -8.02
C LYS A 160 17.10 -9.66 -7.22
N LYS A 161 15.85 -9.20 -7.39
CA LYS A 161 15.39 -7.94 -6.77
C LYS A 161 13.99 -8.01 -6.20
N ILE A 162 13.06 -8.71 -6.84
CA ILE A 162 11.66 -8.74 -6.47
C ILE A 162 11.36 -10.07 -5.80
N PHE A 163 10.94 -10.01 -4.54
CA PHE A 163 10.79 -11.18 -3.70
C PHE A 163 9.35 -11.32 -3.19
N PHE A 164 8.88 -12.55 -3.22
CA PHE A 164 7.60 -12.97 -2.65
C PHE A 164 7.79 -13.84 -1.40
N ASN A 165 8.92 -13.68 -0.70
CA ASN A 165 9.10 -14.21 0.66
C ASN A 165 8.57 -13.24 1.72
N ASN A 166 8.53 -11.95 1.37
CA ASN A 166 7.95 -10.87 2.15
C ASN A 166 7.06 -10.05 1.22
N TRP A 167 5.76 -10.29 1.27
CA TRP A 167 4.82 -9.70 0.32
C TRP A 167 3.41 -9.56 0.92
N ALA A 168 2.59 -8.74 0.28
CA ALA A 168 1.21 -8.46 0.67
C ALA A 168 0.29 -8.39 -0.55
N ILE A 169 -1.02 -8.47 -0.30
CA ILE A 169 -2.07 -8.28 -1.30
C ILE A 169 -2.97 -7.13 -0.86
N VAL A 170 -3.35 -6.27 -1.81
CA VAL A 170 -4.49 -5.36 -1.70
C VAL A 170 -5.47 -5.72 -2.80
N GLY A 171 -6.63 -6.19 -2.43
CA GLY A 171 -7.69 -6.56 -3.37
C GLY A 171 -8.96 -5.77 -3.14
N ALA A 172 -9.69 -5.47 -4.21
CA ALA A 172 -10.96 -4.77 -4.14
C ALA A 172 -12.08 -5.60 -4.79
N ASP A 173 -13.22 -5.76 -4.09
CA ASP A 173 -14.38 -6.52 -4.55
C ASP A 173 -13.98 -7.93 -5.02
N ILE A 174 -14.20 -8.29 -6.28
CA ILE A 174 -13.80 -9.58 -6.85
C ILE A 174 -12.27 -9.81 -6.76
N GLY A 175 -11.48 -8.74 -6.84
CA GLY A 175 -10.02 -8.80 -6.69
C GLY A 175 -9.60 -9.23 -5.28
N ALA A 176 -10.34 -8.84 -4.23
CA ALA A 176 -10.11 -9.29 -2.87
C ALA A 176 -10.32 -10.81 -2.76
N GLY A 177 -11.44 -11.31 -3.26
CA GLY A 177 -11.74 -12.75 -3.26
C GLY A 177 -10.73 -13.57 -4.08
N ALA A 178 -10.36 -13.09 -5.26
CA ALA A 178 -9.37 -13.75 -6.10
C ALA A 178 -7.99 -13.76 -5.43
N GLY A 179 -7.61 -12.68 -4.74
CA GLY A 179 -6.35 -12.53 -4.02
C GLY A 179 -6.22 -13.51 -2.85
N VAL A 180 -7.28 -13.67 -2.04
CA VAL A 180 -7.32 -14.64 -0.94
C VAL A 180 -7.11 -16.07 -1.46
N ILE A 181 -7.84 -16.45 -2.52
CA ILE A 181 -7.73 -17.80 -3.10
C ILE A 181 -6.36 -17.99 -3.79
N ALA A 182 -5.79 -16.94 -4.40
CA ALA A 182 -4.45 -17.01 -4.98
C ALA A 182 -3.37 -17.17 -3.89
N ALA A 183 -3.52 -16.48 -2.76
CA ALA A 183 -2.62 -16.59 -1.62
C ALA A 183 -2.54 -18.03 -1.08
N ASP A 184 -3.69 -18.70 -0.93
CA ASP A 184 -3.78 -20.11 -0.51
C ASP A 184 -3.04 -21.08 -1.46
N LYS A 185 -2.95 -20.73 -2.75
CA LYS A 185 -2.22 -21.52 -3.77
C LYS A 185 -0.70 -21.27 -3.76
N MET A 186 -0.23 -20.25 -3.07
CA MET A 186 1.19 -19.90 -3.06
C MET A 186 1.95 -20.69 -1.99
N PRO A 187 3.19 -21.18 -2.28
CA PRO A 187 3.97 -21.93 -1.32
C PRO A 187 4.47 -21.09 -0.12
N ILE A 188 4.49 -19.77 -0.28
CA ILE A 188 4.78 -18.81 0.77
C ILE A 188 3.62 -17.81 0.77
N HIS A 189 2.86 -17.79 1.86
CA HIS A 189 1.73 -16.91 2.02
C HIS A 189 2.16 -15.44 2.16
N PRO A 190 1.31 -14.47 1.76
CA PRO A 190 1.56 -13.06 2.08
C PRO A 190 1.56 -12.84 3.58
N LYS A 191 2.21 -11.79 4.05
CA LYS A 191 2.18 -11.39 5.46
C LYS A 191 0.84 -10.80 5.86
N THR A 192 0.21 -10.09 4.94
CA THR A 192 -1.11 -9.50 5.15
C THR A 192 -1.89 -9.38 3.86
N ILE A 193 -3.21 -9.40 3.97
CA ILE A 193 -4.16 -9.17 2.88
C ILE A 193 -5.12 -8.06 3.28
N VAL A 194 -5.15 -6.98 2.48
CA VAL A 194 -6.12 -5.89 2.60
C VAL A 194 -7.26 -6.13 1.62
N MET A 195 -8.48 -6.16 2.12
CA MET A 195 -9.70 -6.40 1.34
C MET A 195 -10.60 -5.16 1.36
N LEU A 196 -10.80 -4.53 0.21
CA LEU A 196 -11.73 -3.42 0.02
C LEU A 196 -13.07 -3.99 -0.46
N SER A 197 -14.12 -3.80 0.31
CA SER A 197 -15.46 -4.33 0.04
C SER A 197 -15.47 -5.84 -0.25
N PRO A 198 -15.02 -6.69 0.70
CA PRO A 198 -15.01 -8.13 0.50
C PRO A 198 -16.44 -8.69 0.41
N VAL A 199 -16.57 -9.80 -0.32
CA VAL A 199 -17.80 -10.60 -0.37
C VAL A 199 -17.48 -12.07 -0.14
N ILE A 200 -18.36 -12.80 0.53
CA ILE A 200 -18.15 -14.22 0.85
C ILE A 200 -18.02 -15.06 -0.42
N LYS A 201 -18.88 -14.77 -1.42
CA LYS A 201 -18.92 -15.49 -2.69
C LYS A 201 -19.31 -14.56 -3.83
N THR A 202 -18.53 -14.57 -4.91
CA THR A 202 -18.85 -13.84 -6.14
C THR A 202 -18.31 -14.58 -7.37
N LYS A 203 -19.09 -14.65 -8.47
CA LYS A 203 -18.65 -15.19 -9.78
C LYS A 203 -17.96 -16.57 -9.71
N GLY A 204 -18.30 -17.41 -8.74
CA GLY A 204 -17.68 -18.71 -8.54
C GLY A 204 -16.46 -18.74 -7.61
N LEU A 205 -16.03 -17.60 -7.12
CA LEU A 205 -15.02 -17.47 -6.06
C LEU A 205 -15.71 -17.57 -4.70
N TYR A 206 -15.23 -18.46 -3.82
CA TYR A 206 -15.72 -18.66 -2.46
C TYR A 206 -14.51 -18.66 -1.51
N ILE A 207 -14.38 -17.64 -0.68
CA ILE A 207 -13.14 -17.33 0.03
C ILE A 207 -12.95 -17.96 1.41
N PRO A 208 -14.00 -18.37 2.18
CA PRO A 208 -13.82 -18.86 3.55
C PRO A 208 -12.90 -20.07 3.67
N VAL A 209 -12.93 -20.99 2.72
CA VAL A 209 -12.07 -22.19 2.74
C VAL A 209 -10.60 -21.80 2.62
N SER A 210 -10.27 -20.93 1.65
CA SER A 210 -8.90 -20.45 1.46
C SER A 210 -8.43 -19.61 2.65
N MET A 211 -9.29 -18.78 3.26
CA MET A 211 -8.92 -18.05 4.48
C MET A 211 -8.53 -18.99 5.62
N ALA A 212 -9.26 -20.08 5.79
CA ALA A 212 -8.97 -21.06 6.84
C ALA A 212 -7.62 -21.80 6.67
N HIS A 213 -7.02 -21.76 5.48
CA HIS A 213 -5.70 -22.33 5.19
C HIS A 213 -4.55 -21.31 5.33
N LEU A 214 -4.86 -20.02 5.45
CA LEU A 214 -3.87 -18.94 5.49
C LEU A 214 -3.39 -18.68 6.92
N ASP A 215 -2.62 -19.62 7.47
CA ASP A 215 -1.93 -19.47 8.74
C ASP A 215 -0.79 -18.44 8.64
N GLY A 216 -0.63 -17.58 9.65
CA GLY A 216 0.36 -16.50 9.67
C GLY A 216 0.04 -15.33 8.73
N VAL A 217 -1.23 -15.14 8.34
CA VAL A 217 -1.70 -14.06 7.48
C VAL A 217 -2.70 -13.19 8.21
N ASP A 218 -2.35 -11.92 8.40
CA ASP A 218 -3.24 -10.93 9.00
C ASP A 218 -4.12 -10.25 7.93
N PHE A 219 -5.37 -9.97 8.30
CA PHE A 219 -6.35 -9.40 7.40
C PHE A 219 -6.78 -8.01 7.86
N LEU A 220 -6.81 -7.05 6.93
CA LEU A 220 -7.52 -5.79 7.08
C LEU A 220 -8.70 -5.77 6.11
N SER A 221 -9.91 -5.72 6.63
CA SER A 221 -11.11 -5.56 5.83
C SER A 221 -11.63 -4.13 5.92
N ILE A 222 -11.92 -3.52 4.78
CA ILE A 222 -12.38 -2.14 4.66
C ILE A 222 -13.71 -2.12 3.92
N SER A 223 -14.74 -1.59 4.58
CA SER A 223 -16.07 -1.37 4.00
C SER A 223 -16.44 0.11 4.03
N GLY A 224 -17.27 0.54 3.09
CA GLY A 224 -17.87 1.88 3.12
C GLY A 224 -19.01 1.97 4.14
N THR A 225 -19.41 3.22 4.49
CA THR A 225 -20.53 3.43 5.44
C THR A 225 -21.81 2.73 5.03
N ASP A 226 -22.13 2.74 3.75
CA ASP A 226 -23.36 2.20 3.18
C ASP A 226 -23.19 0.79 2.59
N ASP A 227 -21.98 0.18 2.72
CA ASP A 227 -21.67 -1.15 2.20
C ASP A 227 -22.11 -2.27 3.15
N ILE A 228 -23.42 -2.50 3.22
CA ILE A 228 -24.04 -3.50 4.10
C ILE A 228 -23.54 -4.92 3.77
N MET A 229 -23.40 -5.24 2.47
CA MET A 229 -22.98 -6.58 2.04
C MET A 229 -21.58 -6.92 2.53
N SER A 230 -20.65 -5.97 2.46
CA SER A 230 -19.28 -6.20 2.94
C SER A 230 -19.21 -6.28 4.46
N LYS A 231 -20.01 -5.50 5.20
CA LYS A 231 -20.11 -5.59 6.67
C LYS A 231 -20.66 -6.93 7.13
N GLU A 232 -21.66 -7.47 6.42
CA GLU A 232 -22.15 -8.83 6.66
C GLU A 232 -21.09 -9.88 6.34
N ALA A 233 -20.36 -9.70 5.22
CA ALA A 233 -19.24 -10.57 4.87
C ALA A 233 -18.13 -10.54 5.93
N GLU A 234 -17.72 -9.38 6.41
CA GLU A 234 -16.73 -9.20 7.49
C GLU A 234 -17.12 -9.99 8.74
N SER A 235 -18.38 -9.85 9.18
CA SER A 235 -18.92 -10.57 10.36
C SER A 235 -18.92 -12.08 10.20
N TYR A 236 -18.92 -12.57 8.97
CA TYR A 236 -18.82 -13.99 8.66
C TYR A 236 -17.38 -14.44 8.49
N LEU A 237 -16.56 -13.71 7.74
CA LEU A 237 -15.20 -14.07 7.35
C LEU A 237 -14.23 -14.10 8.52
N ILE A 238 -14.40 -13.24 9.52
CA ILE A 238 -13.61 -13.25 10.76
C ILE A 238 -13.51 -14.63 11.43
N LYS A 239 -14.53 -15.49 11.23
CA LYS A 239 -14.56 -16.85 11.80
C LYS A 239 -13.57 -17.82 11.12
N PHE A 240 -13.04 -17.45 9.96
CA PHE A 240 -12.14 -18.27 9.14
C PHE A 240 -10.70 -17.75 9.16
N ALA A 241 -10.45 -16.54 9.64
CA ALA A 241 -9.10 -16.05 9.82
C ALA A 241 -8.42 -16.82 10.97
N GLN A 242 -7.19 -17.24 10.77
CA GLN A 242 -6.39 -17.95 11.77
C GLN A 242 -5.65 -16.97 12.70
N ASP A 243 -5.32 -15.80 12.18
CA ASP A 243 -4.61 -14.72 12.84
C ASP A 243 -5.48 -13.47 12.95
N GLU A 244 -4.88 -12.27 12.99
CA GLU A 244 -5.62 -11.02 13.18
C GLU A 244 -6.56 -10.73 12.00
N PHE A 245 -7.81 -10.39 12.31
CA PHE A 245 -8.79 -9.88 11.36
C PHE A 245 -9.33 -8.55 11.85
N MET A 246 -8.79 -7.47 11.31
CA MET A 246 -9.19 -6.13 11.65
C MET A 246 -10.20 -5.58 10.62
N THR A 247 -11.21 -4.87 11.09
CA THR A 247 -12.20 -4.19 10.25
C THR A 247 -12.06 -2.67 10.38
N TYR A 248 -12.23 -1.98 9.26
CA TYR A 248 -12.25 -0.52 9.21
C TYR A 248 -13.44 -0.06 8.35
N THR A 249 -14.22 0.89 8.85
CA THR A 249 -15.29 1.52 8.08
C THR A 249 -14.82 2.88 7.58
N SER A 250 -14.66 2.99 6.24
CA SER A 250 -14.38 4.27 5.58
C SER A 250 -15.62 5.17 5.58
N GLU A 251 -15.42 6.48 5.64
CA GLU A 251 -16.50 7.46 5.50
C GLU A 251 -17.10 7.49 4.08
N SER A 252 -16.46 6.83 3.13
CA SER A 252 -16.97 6.68 1.77
C SER A 252 -18.28 5.90 1.74
N LYS A 253 -19.24 6.38 0.96
CA LYS A 253 -20.51 5.68 0.66
C LYS A 253 -20.41 4.70 -0.50
N THR A 254 -19.23 4.60 -1.12
CA THR A 254 -18.99 3.73 -2.28
C THR A 254 -18.31 2.43 -1.87
N THR A 255 -18.14 1.52 -2.82
CA THR A 255 -17.57 0.19 -2.61
C THR A 255 -16.30 -0.02 -3.44
N GLY A 256 -15.48 -0.98 -3.05
CA GLY A 256 -14.29 -1.41 -3.77
C GLY A 256 -13.30 -0.26 -4.02
N MET A 257 -12.75 -0.18 -5.22
CA MET A 257 -11.75 0.86 -5.57
C MET A 257 -12.28 2.27 -5.49
N MET A 258 -13.59 2.49 -5.67
CA MET A 258 -14.19 3.82 -5.56
C MET A 258 -14.09 4.41 -4.15
N MET A 259 -13.92 3.58 -3.12
CA MET A 259 -13.65 4.08 -1.77
C MET A 259 -12.35 4.89 -1.72
N ILE A 260 -11.27 4.38 -2.33
CA ILE A 260 -9.97 5.09 -2.36
C ILE A 260 -10.09 6.45 -3.05
N LYS A 261 -10.85 6.52 -4.16
CA LYS A 261 -11.09 7.77 -4.87
C LYS A 261 -11.87 8.79 -4.04
N ASN A 262 -12.88 8.34 -3.29
CA ASN A 262 -13.77 9.19 -2.51
C ASN A 262 -13.25 9.46 -1.08
N ASP A 263 -12.30 8.65 -0.61
CA ASP A 263 -11.58 8.82 0.65
C ASP A 263 -10.07 8.63 0.40
N PRO A 264 -9.36 9.68 -0.06
CA PRO A 264 -7.93 9.59 -0.38
C PRO A 264 -7.05 9.22 0.82
N SER A 265 -7.55 9.39 2.07
CA SER A 265 -6.81 8.99 3.28
C SER A 265 -6.57 7.49 3.36
N LEU A 266 -7.45 6.68 2.72
CA LEU A 266 -7.33 5.22 2.67
C LEU A 266 -6.03 4.76 2.01
N SER A 267 -5.57 5.44 0.95
CA SER A 267 -4.31 5.08 0.29
C SER A 267 -3.13 5.11 1.27
N LYS A 268 -3.06 6.15 2.08
CA LYS A 268 -2.01 6.32 3.09
C LYS A 268 -2.18 5.30 4.23
N MET A 269 -3.39 5.15 4.74
CA MET A 269 -3.71 4.21 5.82
C MET A 269 -3.37 2.76 5.41
N ILE A 270 -3.72 2.33 4.20
CA ILE A 270 -3.38 1.00 3.66
C ILE A 270 -1.86 0.84 3.56
N ALA A 271 -1.13 1.86 3.08
CA ALA A 271 0.32 1.81 2.99
C ALA A 271 0.99 1.74 4.37
N GLU A 272 0.45 2.42 5.39
CA GLU A 272 0.92 2.30 6.78
C GLU A 272 0.64 0.90 7.37
N TRP A 273 -0.57 0.36 7.15
CA TRP A 273 -0.89 -1.02 7.55
C TRP A 273 0.11 -2.01 6.97
N ILE A 274 0.30 -1.99 5.65
CA ILE A 274 1.25 -2.90 4.97
C ILE A 274 2.67 -2.74 5.53
N SER A 275 3.08 -1.50 5.85
CA SER A 275 4.40 -1.21 6.42
C SER A 275 4.61 -1.85 7.79
N ALA A 276 3.58 -2.06 8.58
CA ALA A 276 3.67 -2.74 9.86
C ALA A 276 4.02 -4.24 9.72
N TYR A 277 3.71 -4.86 8.58
CA TYR A 277 3.91 -6.29 8.34
C TYR A 277 5.09 -6.62 7.41
N LEU A 278 5.51 -5.69 6.54
CA LEU A 278 6.57 -5.95 5.56
C LEU A 278 7.95 -5.37 5.95
N ASN A 279 8.07 -4.71 7.10
CA ASN A 279 9.34 -4.15 7.59
C ASN A 279 10.19 -5.17 8.36
#